data_6a745f5603cd99f8f5b7cb4177734dcc
#
_entry.id   6a745f5603cd99f8f5b7cb4177734dcc
#
_cell.length_a   1.000
_cell.length_b   1.000
_cell.length_c   1.000
_cell.angle_alpha   90.00
_cell.angle_beta   90.00
_cell.angle_gamma   90.00
#
_symmetry.space_group_name_H-M   'P 1'
#
loop_
_entity.id
_entity.type
_entity.pdbx_description
1 polymer ?
#
loop_
_entity_poly.entity_id
_entity_poly.type
_entity_poly.pdbx_seq_one_letter_code
_entity_poly.pdbx_strand_id
1 'polypeptide(L)'
;MARRIKKINGYRSKFENSIANQISEHKINPKKIYETTVIDYIKPQTNHTYTVDFALPNGILIEAKGRWVLEDRKKHMLIKKQHPELDIRFIFMNSNGKIRKNSKTTYASFCDKHGIVWANKTIPEEWLKERK
;
A
#
# COMPACT_ATOMS: atom_id res chain seq x y z
N MET A 1 22.54 9.34 -8.19
CA MET A 1 21.49 10.32 -8.58
C MET A 1 20.12 9.67 -8.53
N ALA A 2 19.20 10.31 -7.82
CA ALA A 2 17.83 9.83 -7.77
C ALA A 2 17.16 10.03 -9.15
N ARG A 3 16.54 8.98 -9.66
CA ARG A 3 15.78 9.05 -10.91
C ARG A 3 14.50 9.84 -10.69
N ARG A 4 14.25 10.85 -11.52
CA ARG A 4 12.96 11.56 -11.47
C ARG A 4 11.86 10.63 -11.97
N ILE A 5 10.86 10.36 -11.13
CA ILE A 5 9.70 9.58 -11.51
C ILE A 5 8.69 10.53 -12.15
N LYS A 6 8.32 10.23 -13.41
CA LYS A 6 7.31 11.01 -14.11
C LYS A 6 5.94 10.68 -13.52
N LYS A 7 5.25 11.68 -12.97
CA LYS A 7 3.92 11.51 -12.38
C LYS A 7 2.84 11.49 -13.46
N ILE A 8 1.80 10.69 -13.22
CA ILE A 8 0.60 10.61 -14.06
C ILE A 8 -0.54 11.20 -13.25
N ASN A 9 -1.09 12.35 -13.70
CA ASN A 9 -2.13 13.10 -12.97
C ASN A 9 -1.75 13.39 -11.52
N GLY A 10 -0.44 13.57 -11.25
CA GLY A 10 0.07 13.81 -9.92
C GLY A 10 0.41 12.55 -9.13
N TYR A 11 0.17 11.36 -9.68
CA TYR A 11 0.47 10.08 -9.03
C TYR A 11 1.70 9.42 -9.67
N ARG A 12 2.39 8.58 -8.90
CA ARG A 12 3.66 7.98 -9.32
C ARG A 12 3.51 6.86 -10.35
N SER A 13 2.30 6.30 -10.49
CA SER A 13 2.06 5.21 -11.42
C SER A 13 0.63 5.25 -11.97
N LYS A 14 0.43 4.56 -13.09
CA LYS A 14 -0.92 4.38 -13.65
C LYS A 14 -1.83 3.64 -12.69
N PHE A 15 -1.27 2.69 -11.93
CA PHE A 15 -2.06 1.94 -10.96
C PHE A 15 -2.53 2.84 -9.82
N GLU A 16 -1.65 3.69 -9.26
CA GLU A 16 -2.06 4.67 -8.25
C GLU A 16 -3.14 5.58 -8.78
N ASN A 17 -3.00 6.04 -10.04
CA ASN A 17 -4.02 6.86 -10.68
C ASN A 17 -5.37 6.13 -10.77
N SER A 18 -5.37 4.82 -11.10
CA SER A 18 -6.61 4.05 -11.16
C SER A 18 -7.26 3.90 -9.78
N ILE A 19 -6.45 3.72 -8.75
CA ILE A 19 -6.95 3.66 -7.36
C ILE A 19 -7.53 5.02 -6.96
N ALA A 20 -6.84 6.13 -7.31
CA ALA A 20 -7.33 7.47 -7.03
C ALA A 20 -8.68 7.73 -7.71
N ASN A 21 -8.84 7.27 -8.95
CA ASN A 21 -10.12 7.40 -9.66
C ASN A 21 -11.24 6.64 -8.94
N GLN A 22 -10.96 5.45 -8.44
CA GLN A 22 -11.93 4.68 -7.67
C GLN A 22 -12.31 5.41 -6.37
N ILE A 23 -11.33 5.98 -5.67
CA ILE A 23 -11.56 6.76 -4.45
C ILE A 23 -12.47 7.94 -4.75
N SER A 24 -12.24 8.65 -5.86
CA SER A 24 -13.04 9.82 -6.22
C SER A 24 -14.49 9.49 -6.52
N GLU A 25 -14.78 8.27 -6.97
CA GLU A 25 -16.16 7.79 -7.20
C GLU A 25 -16.96 7.71 -5.90
N HIS A 26 -16.30 7.68 -4.75
CA HIS A 26 -16.94 7.60 -3.44
C HIS A 26 -16.97 8.95 -2.72
N LYS A 27 -16.92 10.05 -3.47
CA LYS A 27 -16.98 11.44 -2.96
C LYS A 27 -15.82 11.80 -2.03
N ILE A 28 -14.69 11.11 -2.18
CA ILE A 28 -13.45 11.41 -1.48
C ILE A 28 -12.49 12.05 -2.49
N ASN A 29 -11.90 13.20 -2.14
CA ASN A 29 -10.90 13.82 -3.02
C ASN A 29 -9.56 13.10 -2.82
N PRO A 30 -9.10 12.27 -3.80
CA PRO A 30 -7.90 11.48 -3.62
C PRO A 30 -6.64 12.32 -3.45
N LYS A 31 -6.60 13.53 -4.03
CA LYS A 31 -5.42 14.41 -3.90
C LYS A 31 -5.26 14.96 -2.49
N LYS A 32 -6.35 15.11 -1.75
CA LYS A 32 -6.28 15.57 -0.36
C LYS A 32 -5.77 14.51 0.60
N ILE A 33 -5.86 13.23 0.24
CA ILE A 33 -5.42 12.11 1.08
C ILE A 33 -4.19 11.40 0.54
N TYR A 34 -3.68 11.82 -0.62
CA TYR A 34 -2.52 11.20 -1.27
C TYR A 34 -1.24 11.66 -0.59
N GLU A 35 -0.45 10.68 -0.14
CA GLU A 35 0.85 10.91 0.50
C GLU A 35 0.80 11.92 1.66
N THR A 36 -0.32 11.97 2.39
CA THR A 36 -0.50 12.89 3.53
C THR A 36 -0.07 12.28 4.86
N THR A 37 0.02 10.96 4.95
CA THR A 37 0.36 10.25 6.18
C THR A 37 1.78 9.71 6.10
N VAL A 38 2.63 10.13 7.03
CA VAL A 38 4.01 9.68 7.13
C VAL A 38 4.16 8.88 8.42
N ILE A 39 4.74 7.69 8.31
CA ILE A 39 4.90 6.76 9.43
C ILE A 39 6.39 6.57 9.70
N ASP A 40 6.81 6.83 10.93
CA ASP A 40 8.19 6.56 11.35
C ASP A 40 8.37 5.09 11.65
N TYR A 41 9.47 4.53 11.24
CA TYR A 41 9.84 3.17 11.62
C TYR A 41 11.35 3.04 11.77
N ILE A 42 11.78 2.05 12.53
CA ILE A 42 13.20 1.79 12.77
C ILE A 42 13.60 0.55 11.99
N LYS A 43 14.49 0.74 11.05
CA LYS A 43 15.27 -0.32 10.44
C LYS A 43 16.41 -0.60 11.38
N PRO A 44 16.84 -1.84 11.62
CA PRO A 44 17.95 -2.08 12.55
C PRO A 44 19.11 -1.13 12.27
N GLN A 45 19.51 -0.36 13.28
CA GLN A 45 20.57 0.64 13.28
C GLN A 45 20.26 1.98 12.58
N THR A 46 19.10 2.16 11.95
CA THR A 46 18.77 3.44 11.31
C THR A 46 17.27 3.76 11.44
N ASN A 47 16.98 5.05 11.48
CA ASN A 47 15.61 5.55 11.50
C ASN A 47 15.16 5.85 10.06
N HIS A 48 13.93 5.48 9.74
CA HIS A 48 13.35 5.72 8.42
C HIS A 48 11.93 6.22 8.56
N THR A 49 11.43 6.81 7.47
CA THR A 49 10.03 7.18 7.35
C THR A 49 9.41 6.44 6.18
N TYR A 50 8.10 6.25 6.26
CA TYR A 50 7.31 5.61 5.22
C TYR A 50 6.07 6.46 4.98
N THR A 51 5.85 6.83 3.72
CA THR A 51 4.70 7.62 3.32
C THR A 51 3.65 6.71 2.70
N VAL A 52 2.48 6.67 3.33
CA VAL A 52 1.35 5.86 2.88
C VAL A 52 0.78 6.43 1.58
N ASP A 53 0.41 5.58 0.62
CA ASP A 53 -0.17 6.05 -0.65
C ASP A 53 -1.48 6.80 -0.42
N PHE A 54 -2.44 6.20 0.28
CA PHE A 54 -3.73 6.84 0.56
C PHE A 54 -4.16 6.56 2.00
N ALA A 55 -4.58 7.60 2.71
CA ALA A 55 -5.15 7.49 4.05
C ALA A 55 -6.66 7.76 3.95
N LEU A 56 -7.48 6.71 4.03
CA LEU A 56 -8.93 6.87 3.94
C LEU A 56 -9.47 7.60 5.18
N PRO A 57 -10.58 8.35 5.02
CA PRO A 57 -11.16 9.06 6.17
C PRO A 57 -11.56 8.17 7.34
N ASN A 58 -11.82 6.88 7.10
CA ASN A 58 -12.17 5.92 8.16
C ASN A 58 -10.95 5.34 8.88
N GLY A 59 -9.75 5.81 8.58
CA GLY A 59 -8.52 5.36 9.23
C GLY A 59 -7.80 4.20 8.56
N ILE A 60 -8.38 3.61 7.51
CA ILE A 60 -7.71 2.57 6.74
C ILE A 60 -6.63 3.21 5.87
N LEU A 61 -5.41 2.64 5.92
CA LEU A 61 -4.27 3.09 5.13
C LEU A 61 -4.10 2.14 3.95
N ILE A 62 -4.11 2.67 2.74
CA ILE A 62 -4.06 1.88 1.50
C ILE A 62 -2.69 2.00 0.85
N GLU A 63 -2.09 0.85 0.54
CA GLU A 63 -0.88 0.72 -0.26
C GLU A 63 -1.21 0.04 -1.58
N ALA A 64 -0.91 0.71 -2.67
CA ALA A 64 -1.11 0.17 -4.02
C ALA A 64 0.23 -0.34 -4.54
N LYS A 65 0.33 -1.65 -4.80
CA LYS A 65 1.59 -2.29 -5.23
C LYS A 65 1.43 -2.98 -6.57
N GLY A 66 2.28 -2.59 -7.52
CA GLY A 66 2.46 -3.35 -8.75
C GLY A 66 3.41 -4.51 -8.50
N ARG A 67 4.69 -4.19 -8.27
CA ARG A 67 5.73 -5.15 -7.95
C ARG A 67 6.16 -4.97 -6.50
N TRP A 68 6.07 -6.03 -5.72
CA TRP A 68 6.39 -5.97 -4.29
C TRP A 68 7.72 -6.67 -4.02
N VAL A 69 8.81 -5.93 -4.20
CA VAL A 69 10.17 -6.45 -4.07
C VAL A 69 10.55 -6.74 -2.61
N LEU A 70 11.59 -7.56 -2.44
CA LEU A 70 12.03 -8.03 -1.13
C LEU A 70 12.26 -6.90 -0.11
N GLU A 71 12.96 -5.85 -0.51
CA GLU A 71 13.25 -4.73 0.38
C GLU A 71 11.97 -4.05 0.86
N ASP A 72 11.00 -3.93 -0.02
CA ASP A 72 9.70 -3.35 0.29
C ASP A 72 8.90 -4.25 1.23
N ARG A 73 8.94 -5.57 1.02
CA ARG A 73 8.28 -6.53 1.92
C ARG A 73 8.90 -6.49 3.32
N LYS A 74 10.22 -6.43 3.41
CA LYS A 74 10.93 -6.30 4.69
C LYS A 74 10.53 -5.02 5.42
N LYS A 75 10.45 -3.91 4.69
CA LYS A 75 10.02 -2.63 5.24
C LYS A 75 8.62 -2.75 5.86
N HIS A 76 7.67 -3.32 5.13
CA HIS A 76 6.30 -3.44 5.62
C HIS A 76 6.18 -4.42 6.79
N MET A 77 7.01 -5.46 6.84
CA MET A 77 7.03 -6.34 8.01
C MET A 77 7.53 -5.61 9.26
N LEU A 78 8.54 -4.74 9.11
CA LEU A 78 9.03 -3.90 10.21
C LEU A 78 7.96 -2.91 10.67
N ILE A 79 7.29 -2.25 9.73
CA ILE A 79 6.22 -1.29 10.04
C ILE A 79 5.09 -1.99 10.79
N LYS A 80 4.67 -3.16 10.34
CA LYS A 80 3.62 -3.93 10.99
C LYS A 80 4.01 -4.31 12.42
N LYS A 81 5.26 -4.70 12.64
CA LYS A 81 5.76 -5.07 13.96
C LYS A 81 5.84 -3.86 14.89
N GLN A 82 6.26 -2.71 14.38
CA GLN A 82 6.46 -1.50 15.16
C GLN A 82 5.18 -0.70 15.38
N HIS A 83 4.21 -0.85 14.49
CA HIS A 83 2.93 -0.13 14.51
C HIS A 83 1.76 -1.11 14.34
N PRO A 84 1.57 -2.08 15.26
CA PRO A 84 0.51 -3.08 15.11
C PRO A 84 -0.90 -2.49 15.17
N GLU A 85 -1.04 -1.26 15.69
CA GLU A 85 -2.32 -0.54 15.79
C GLU A 85 -2.78 0.03 14.44
N LEU A 86 -1.88 0.16 13.46
CA LEU A 86 -2.22 0.74 12.18
C LEU A 86 -2.88 -0.29 11.26
N ASP A 87 -3.95 0.14 10.59
CA ASP A 87 -4.69 -0.69 9.65
C ASP A 87 -4.21 -0.41 8.23
N ILE A 88 -3.10 -1.05 7.85
CA ILE A 88 -2.50 -0.91 6.53
C ILE A 88 -2.96 -2.08 5.67
N ARG A 89 -3.63 -1.77 4.56
CA ARG A 89 -4.16 -2.78 3.63
C ARG A 89 -3.56 -2.58 2.24
N PHE A 90 -3.29 -3.68 1.56
CA PHE A 90 -2.61 -3.67 0.28
C PHE A 90 -3.56 -3.96 -0.87
N ILE A 91 -3.39 -3.22 -1.97
CA ILE A 91 -4.05 -3.52 -3.24
C ILE A 91 -2.95 -3.90 -4.22
N PHE A 92 -2.97 -5.13 -4.71
CA PHE A 92 -1.99 -5.59 -5.69
C PHE A 92 -2.55 -5.51 -7.10
N MET A 93 -1.72 -5.04 -8.04
CA MET A 93 -2.07 -5.08 -9.45
C MET A 93 -2.28 -6.54 -9.89
N ASN A 94 -1.48 -7.46 -9.34
CA ASN A 94 -1.61 -8.91 -9.54
C ASN A 94 -1.24 -9.64 -8.25
N SER A 95 -2.25 -10.00 -7.45
CA SER A 95 -2.05 -10.68 -6.17
C SER A 95 -1.45 -12.08 -6.32
N ASN A 96 -1.55 -12.69 -7.50
CA ASN A 96 -0.94 -13.99 -7.80
C ASN A 96 0.54 -13.86 -8.23
N GLY A 97 1.06 -12.65 -8.27
CA GLY A 97 2.49 -12.43 -8.51
C GLY A 97 3.33 -13.16 -7.48
N LYS A 98 4.40 -13.78 -7.94
CA LYS A 98 5.30 -14.53 -7.05
C LYS A 98 6.28 -13.58 -6.38
N ILE A 99 6.63 -13.88 -5.12
CA ILE A 99 7.57 -13.04 -4.37
C ILE A 99 8.99 -13.09 -4.95
N ARG A 100 9.31 -14.13 -5.69
CA ARG A 100 10.57 -14.27 -6.44
C ARG A 100 10.39 -15.33 -7.54
N LYS A 101 11.31 -15.34 -8.51
CA LYS A 101 11.20 -16.11 -9.75
C LYS A 101 10.82 -17.58 -9.57
N ASN A 102 11.42 -18.30 -8.64
CA ASN A 102 11.20 -19.73 -8.47
C ASN A 102 10.39 -20.08 -7.21
N SER A 103 9.70 -19.09 -6.65
CA SER A 103 8.91 -19.31 -5.44
C SER A 103 7.49 -19.76 -5.79
N LYS A 104 6.92 -20.61 -4.94
CA LYS A 104 5.51 -20.95 -4.99
C LYS A 104 4.67 -19.92 -4.20
N THR A 105 5.33 -19.07 -3.41
CA THR A 105 4.66 -18.06 -2.58
C THR A 105 4.27 -16.86 -3.45
N THR A 106 2.98 -16.55 -3.44
CA THR A 106 2.45 -15.35 -4.10
C THR A 106 2.39 -14.20 -3.11
N TYR A 107 2.15 -12.97 -3.61
CA TYR A 107 1.89 -11.82 -2.74
C TYR A 107 0.72 -12.10 -1.81
N ALA A 108 -0.37 -12.67 -2.36
CA ALA A 108 -1.56 -13.01 -1.59
C ALA A 108 -1.25 -14.00 -0.47
N SER A 109 -0.56 -15.11 -0.79
CA SER A 109 -0.23 -16.13 0.23
C SER A 109 0.76 -15.61 1.26
N PHE A 110 1.69 -14.73 0.87
CA PHE A 110 2.58 -14.07 1.81
C PHE A 110 1.79 -13.21 2.79
N CYS A 111 0.85 -12.42 2.29
CA CYS A 111 0.00 -11.59 3.13
C CYS A 111 -0.84 -12.43 4.10
N ASP A 112 -1.45 -13.51 3.61
CA ASP A 112 -2.24 -14.40 4.44
C ASP A 112 -1.42 -15.01 5.57
N LYS A 113 -0.19 -15.43 5.27
CA LYS A 113 0.72 -15.99 6.25
C LYS A 113 1.07 -14.99 7.36
N HIS A 114 1.20 -13.72 7.00
CA HIS A 114 1.64 -12.67 7.92
C HIS A 114 0.50 -11.80 8.48
N GLY A 115 -0.75 -12.16 8.22
CA GLY A 115 -1.90 -11.42 8.72
C GLY A 115 -2.07 -10.04 8.09
N ILE A 116 -1.63 -9.87 6.86
CA ILE A 116 -1.77 -8.61 6.10
C ILE A 116 -3.04 -8.68 5.27
N VAL A 117 -3.90 -7.68 5.40
CA VAL A 117 -5.14 -7.59 4.61
C VAL A 117 -4.80 -7.10 3.21
N TRP A 118 -5.34 -7.75 2.20
CA TRP A 118 -5.03 -7.44 0.81
C TRP A 118 -6.26 -7.59 -0.08
N ALA A 119 -6.19 -6.97 -1.27
CA ALA A 119 -7.17 -7.16 -2.35
C ALA A 119 -6.44 -7.13 -3.67
N ASN A 120 -7.11 -7.60 -4.72
CA ASN A 120 -6.56 -7.67 -6.06
C ASN A 120 -7.20 -6.60 -6.96
N LYS A 121 -6.38 -5.77 -7.59
CA LYS A 121 -6.73 -4.78 -8.61
C LYS A 121 -7.53 -3.57 -8.14
N THR A 122 -8.54 -3.73 -7.31
CA THR A 122 -9.39 -2.60 -6.86
C THR A 122 -9.61 -2.66 -5.36
N ILE A 123 -9.95 -1.52 -4.77
CA ILE A 123 -10.31 -1.46 -3.36
C ILE A 123 -11.70 -2.10 -3.20
N PRO A 124 -11.88 -3.10 -2.33
CA PRO A 124 -13.23 -3.60 -2.01
C PRO A 124 -14.10 -2.45 -1.50
N GLU A 125 -15.32 -2.36 -2.00
CA GLU A 125 -16.23 -1.29 -1.58
C GLU A 125 -16.47 -1.30 -0.08
N GLU A 126 -16.47 -2.48 0.55
CA GLU A 126 -16.63 -2.61 1.99
C GLU A 126 -15.59 -1.81 2.76
N TRP A 127 -14.35 -1.74 2.25
CA TRP A 127 -13.30 -0.97 2.90
C TRP A 127 -13.57 0.53 2.85
N LEU A 128 -14.13 1.01 1.73
CA LEU A 128 -14.45 2.42 1.55
C LEU A 128 -15.63 2.85 2.42
N LYS A 129 -16.51 1.92 2.76
CA LYS A 129 -17.73 2.15 3.56
C LYS A 129 -17.56 1.75 5.02
N GLU A 130 -16.47 1.08 5.36
CA GLU A 130 -16.23 0.59 6.72
C GLU A 130 -16.16 1.75 7.70
N ARG A 131 -16.87 1.62 8.80
CA ARG A 131 -16.82 2.60 9.90
C ARG A 131 -15.95 2.06 11.01
N LYS A 132 -15.11 2.92 11.53
CA LYS A 132 -14.26 2.60 12.68
C LYS A 132 -14.58 3.48 13.87
#